data_70ca6940b457c75c89f3212629da061c
#
_entry.id   70ca6940b457c75c89f3212629da061c
#
_cell.length_a   1.000
_cell.length_b   1.000
_cell.length_c   1.000
_cell.angle_alpha   90.00
_cell.angle_beta   90.00
_cell.angle_gamma   90.00
#
_symmetry.space_group_name_H-M   'P 1'
#
loop_
_entity.id
_entity.type
_entity.pdbx_description
1 polymer ?
#
loop_
_entity_poly.entity_id
_entity_poly.type
_entity_poly.pdbx_seq_one_letter_code
_entity_poly.pdbx_strand_id
1 'polypeptide(L)'
;MLDQGVWAEVRVGDEHLRLFSEHNAQGVQASVYNVTGKNWIAPSEPVDDIEQGKDRAAAHARAYLHSAGHLELPPLEWKKSRSA
;
A
#
# COMPACT_ATOMS: atom_id res chain seq x y z
N MET A 1 -3.15 -22.88 4.01
CA MET A 1 -3.62 -21.65 4.64
C MET A 1 -3.76 -20.54 3.62
N LEU A 2 -4.85 -19.86 3.67
CA LEU A 2 -5.09 -18.80 2.70
C LEU A 2 -4.38 -17.53 3.10
N ASP A 3 -3.94 -16.81 2.11
CA ASP A 3 -3.34 -15.51 2.34
C ASP A 3 -4.39 -14.54 2.82
N GLN A 4 -3.99 -13.68 3.72
CA GLN A 4 -4.86 -12.66 4.27
C GLN A 4 -4.17 -11.33 4.15
N GLY A 5 -4.97 -10.29 4.07
CA GLY A 5 -4.41 -8.97 3.99
C GLY A 5 -5.45 -7.94 3.68
N VAL A 6 -4.98 -6.72 3.53
CA VAL A 6 -5.84 -5.58 3.19
C VAL A 6 -5.15 -4.76 2.13
N TRP A 7 -5.95 -3.99 1.41
CA TRP A 7 -5.42 -3.05 0.42
C TRP A 7 -6.27 -1.80 0.43
N ALA A 8 -5.67 -0.72 -0.04
CA ALA A 8 -6.38 0.56 -0.14
C ALA A 8 -5.98 1.22 -1.44
N GLU A 9 -6.87 2.06 -1.94
CA GLU A 9 -6.66 2.79 -3.18
C GLU A 9 -6.66 4.27 -2.90
N VAL A 10 -5.73 5.00 -3.52
CA VAL A 10 -5.59 6.44 -3.34
C VAL A 10 -5.59 7.11 -4.71
N ARG A 11 -6.40 8.15 -4.84
CA ARG A 11 -6.40 9.00 -6.03
C ARG A 11 -6.24 10.45 -5.59
N VAL A 12 -5.14 11.06 -6.01
CA VAL A 12 -4.85 12.46 -5.70
C VAL A 12 -4.33 13.11 -6.96
N GLY A 13 -5.06 14.09 -7.49
CA GLY A 13 -4.71 14.68 -8.75
C GLY A 13 -4.64 13.61 -9.83
N ASP A 14 -3.51 13.52 -10.51
CA ASP A 14 -3.29 12.52 -11.55
C ASP A 14 -2.66 11.23 -11.00
N GLU A 15 -2.42 11.17 -9.70
CA GLU A 15 -1.79 10.01 -9.10
C GLU A 15 -2.83 8.97 -8.68
N HIS A 16 -2.54 7.73 -8.98
CA HIS A 16 -3.39 6.61 -8.59
C HIS A 16 -2.48 5.52 -8.02
N LEU A 17 -2.63 5.27 -6.72
CA LEU A 17 -1.79 4.33 -6.00
C LEU A 17 -2.62 3.22 -5.40
N ARG A 18 -2.01 2.05 -5.26
CA ARG A 18 -2.59 0.95 -4.48
C ARG A 18 -1.60 0.56 -3.40
N LEU A 19 -2.10 0.51 -2.19
CA LEU A 19 -1.32 0.16 -1.01
C LEU A 19 -1.72 -1.23 -0.55
N PHE A 20 -0.74 -2.03 -0.16
CA PHE A 20 -1.00 -3.42 0.25
C PHE A 20 -0.32 -3.71 1.57
N SER A 21 -1.01 -4.46 2.42
CA SER A 21 -0.45 -5.08 3.60
C SER A 21 -0.98 -6.51 3.59
N GLU A 22 -0.13 -7.48 3.24
CA GLU A 22 -0.58 -8.82 2.93
C GLU A 22 0.26 -9.87 3.61
N HIS A 23 -0.40 -10.92 4.05
CA HIS A 23 0.23 -12.09 4.66
C HIS A 23 0.35 -13.19 3.62
N ASN A 24 1.56 -13.67 3.42
CA ASN A 24 1.82 -14.78 2.52
C ASN A 24 2.73 -15.81 3.21
N ALA A 25 3.22 -16.77 2.45
CA ALA A 25 4.03 -17.85 3.02
C ALA A 25 5.30 -17.36 3.69
N GLN A 26 5.75 -16.16 3.37
CA GLN A 26 6.99 -15.59 3.92
C GLN A 26 6.73 -14.60 5.05
N GLY A 27 5.48 -14.42 5.45
CA GLY A 27 5.10 -13.47 6.48
C GLY A 27 4.29 -12.32 5.93
N VAL A 28 4.24 -11.23 6.68
CA VAL A 28 3.48 -10.05 6.27
C VAL A 28 4.39 -9.08 5.54
N GLN A 29 3.90 -8.51 4.46
CA GLN A 29 4.67 -7.56 3.65
C GLN A 29 3.82 -6.37 3.27
N ALA A 30 4.46 -5.20 3.23
CA ALA A 30 3.84 -3.96 2.78
C ALA A 30 4.39 -3.59 1.42
N SER A 31 3.54 -3.02 0.57
CA SER A 31 3.97 -2.55 -0.74
C SER A 31 3.05 -1.46 -1.26
N VAL A 32 3.55 -0.66 -2.20
CA VAL A 32 2.77 0.40 -2.83
C VAL A 32 3.04 0.36 -4.34
N TYR A 33 1.96 0.30 -5.11
CA TYR A 33 2.04 0.25 -6.55
C TYR A 33 1.48 1.54 -7.15
N ASN A 34 2.19 2.09 -8.12
CA ASN A 34 1.72 3.26 -8.87
C ASN A 34 0.98 2.76 -10.10
N VAL A 35 -0.35 2.85 -10.06
CA VAL A 35 -1.19 2.35 -11.15
C VAL A 35 -0.99 3.19 -12.42
N THR A 36 -0.90 4.51 -12.26
CA THR A 36 -0.72 5.41 -13.40
C THR A 36 0.60 5.16 -14.11
N GLY A 37 1.67 5.06 -13.35
CA GLY A 37 3.02 4.85 -13.91
C GLY A 37 3.36 3.40 -14.16
N LYS A 38 2.53 2.48 -13.69
CA LYS A 38 2.74 1.03 -13.84
C LYS A 38 4.07 0.57 -13.28
N ASN A 39 4.40 1.06 -12.07
CA ASN A 39 5.64 0.70 -11.41
C ASN A 39 5.44 0.64 -9.90
N TRP A 40 6.31 -0.12 -9.23
CA TRP A 40 6.28 -0.19 -7.77
C TRP A 40 6.98 1.03 -7.20
N ILE A 41 6.28 1.76 -6.34
CA ILE A 41 6.88 2.85 -5.57
C ILE A 41 7.66 2.25 -4.41
N ALA A 42 7.04 1.27 -3.76
CA ALA A 42 7.68 0.54 -2.67
C ALA A 42 7.45 -0.94 -2.93
N PRO A 43 8.46 -1.67 -3.36
CA PRO A 43 8.32 -3.12 -3.51
C PRO A 43 8.17 -3.78 -2.14
N SER A 44 7.77 -5.04 -2.14
CA SER A 44 7.44 -5.74 -0.92
C SER A 44 8.49 -5.56 0.17
N GLU A 45 8.04 -5.14 1.35
CA GLU A 45 8.87 -4.91 2.52
C GLU A 45 8.34 -5.77 3.67
N PRO A 46 9.17 -6.61 4.29
CA PRO A 46 8.71 -7.40 5.42
C PRO A 46 8.33 -6.53 6.60
N VAL A 47 7.22 -6.87 7.25
CA VAL A 47 6.76 -6.18 8.46
C VAL A 47 6.30 -7.23 9.47
N ASP A 48 6.00 -6.79 10.70
CA ASP A 48 5.65 -7.72 11.77
C ASP A 48 4.20 -8.22 11.68
N ASP A 49 3.29 -7.34 11.28
CA ASP A 49 1.88 -7.70 11.20
C ASP A 49 1.15 -6.80 10.22
N ILE A 50 -0.14 -7.07 10.05
CA ILE A 50 -0.97 -6.33 9.07
C ILE A 50 -1.05 -4.84 9.44
N GLU A 51 -1.18 -4.50 10.73
CA GLU A 51 -1.27 -3.10 11.14
C GLU A 51 0.02 -2.35 10.84
N GLN A 52 1.17 -2.96 11.12
CA GLN A 52 2.44 -2.35 10.77
C GLN A 52 2.57 -2.21 9.25
N GLY A 53 2.10 -3.19 8.50
CA GLY A 53 2.11 -3.12 7.04
C GLY A 53 1.29 -1.97 6.52
N LYS A 54 0.12 -1.71 7.12
CA LYS A 54 -0.69 -0.56 6.76
C LYS A 54 0.06 0.74 7.01
N ASP A 55 0.69 0.87 8.17
CA ASP A 55 1.45 2.06 8.51
C ASP A 55 2.63 2.28 7.56
N ARG A 56 3.35 1.21 7.22
CA ARG A 56 4.49 1.32 6.32
C ARG A 56 4.05 1.69 4.91
N ALA A 57 3.01 1.06 4.40
CA ALA A 57 2.49 1.39 3.07
C ALA A 57 2.02 2.84 3.03
N ALA A 58 1.32 3.29 4.07
CA ALA A 58 0.86 4.67 4.15
C ALA A 58 2.03 5.65 4.18
N ALA A 59 3.10 5.31 4.91
CA ALA A 59 4.28 6.17 4.97
C ALA A 59 4.94 6.30 3.60
N HIS A 60 5.08 5.20 2.87
CA HIS A 60 5.64 5.23 1.53
C HIS A 60 4.77 6.05 0.58
N ALA A 61 3.46 5.86 0.64
CA ALA A 61 2.54 6.60 -0.22
C ALA A 61 2.59 8.10 0.08
N ARG A 62 2.64 8.46 1.37
CA ARG A 62 2.72 9.86 1.77
C ARG A 62 4.00 10.52 1.28
N ALA A 63 5.12 9.81 1.42
CA ALA A 63 6.41 10.33 0.96
C ALA A 63 6.41 10.54 -0.56
N TYR A 64 5.84 9.59 -1.29
CA TYR A 64 5.76 9.71 -2.74
C TYR A 64 4.89 10.91 -3.15
N LEU A 65 3.70 11.03 -2.57
CA LEU A 65 2.80 12.13 -2.90
C LEU A 65 3.42 13.48 -2.55
N HIS A 66 4.09 13.54 -1.42
CA HIS A 66 4.76 14.77 -1.02
C HIS A 66 5.84 15.17 -2.03
N SER A 67 6.63 14.21 -2.50
CA SER A 67 7.65 14.49 -3.49
C SER A 67 7.05 14.87 -4.85
N ALA A 68 5.82 14.44 -5.11
CA ALA A 68 5.12 14.78 -6.34
C ALA A 68 4.34 16.11 -6.24
N GLY A 69 4.46 16.82 -5.12
CA GLY A 69 3.85 18.12 -4.95
C GLY A 69 2.49 18.12 -4.27
N HIS A 70 2.04 16.98 -3.78
CA HIS A 70 0.77 16.89 -3.05
C HIS A 70 1.01 16.97 -1.56
N LEU A 71 0.17 17.70 -0.84
CA LEU A 71 0.43 17.98 0.57
C LEU A 71 -0.02 16.87 1.50
N GLU A 72 -1.05 16.13 1.13
CA GLU A 72 -1.66 15.19 2.07
C GLU A 72 -2.00 13.87 1.41
N LEU A 73 -1.92 12.83 2.22
CA LEU A 73 -2.48 11.53 1.87
C LEU A 73 -3.94 11.55 2.31
N PRO A 74 -4.90 11.29 1.40
CA PRO A 74 -6.31 11.24 1.81
C PRO A 74 -6.55 10.11 2.81
N PRO A 75 -7.66 10.17 3.56
CA PRO A 75 -8.01 9.06 4.44
C PRO A 75 -8.06 7.75 3.65
N LEU A 76 -7.52 6.70 4.26
CA LEU A 76 -7.45 5.40 3.61
C LEU A 76 -8.62 4.53 4.05
N GLU A 77 -9.22 3.85 3.08
CA GLU A 77 -10.25 2.87 3.34
C GLU A 77 -9.68 1.51 2.99
N TRP A 78 -9.31 0.76 4.00
CA TRP A 78 -8.69 -0.54 3.81
C TRP A 78 -9.76 -1.60 3.56
N LYS A 79 -9.57 -2.36 2.51
CA LYS A 79 -10.47 -3.45 2.12
C LYS A 79 -9.74 -4.77 2.26
N LYS A 80 -10.50 -5.81 2.56
CA LYS A 80 -9.90 -7.14 2.67
C LYS A 80 -9.50 -7.65 1.30
N SER A 81 -8.31 -8.21 1.23
CA SER A 81 -7.85 -8.92 0.05
C SER A 81 -8.62 -10.22 -0.05
N ARG A 82 -8.96 -10.60 -1.28
CA ARG A 82 -9.58 -11.88 -1.51
C ARG A 82 -8.51 -12.92 -1.76
N SER A 83 -8.65 -14.04 -1.08
CA SER A 83 -7.89 -15.22 -1.45
C SER A 83 -8.58 -15.90 -2.60
N ALA A 84 -7.82 -16.18 -3.60
CA ALA A 84 -8.37 -16.90 -4.76
C ALA A 84 -8.59 -18.39 -4.42
#